data_6c453be6033c2823833b50552df65562
#
_entry.id   6c453be6033c2823833b50552df65562
#
_cell.length_a   1.000
_cell.length_b   1.000
_cell.length_c   1.000
_cell.angle_alpha   90.00
_cell.angle_beta   90.00
_cell.angle_gamma   90.00
#
_symmetry.space_group_name_H-M   'P 1'
#
loop_
_entity.id
_entity.type
_entity.pdbx_description
1 polymer ?
#
loop_
_entity_poly.entity_id
_entity_poly.type
_entity_poly.pdbx_seq_one_letter_code
_entity_poly.pdbx_strand_id
1 'polypeptide(L)'
;MALDDERCCFCRREIGIQEWTARPGWLEVDCPVCGLYRVERRFWLTAHFKKARRPVVYRRLARWLEAVRDRAEPAEIPYEGWENVPETF
;
A
#
# COMPACT_ATOMS: atom_id res chain seq x y z
N MET A 1 6.92 1.03 -18.74
CA MET A 1 7.71 1.99 -17.99
C MET A 1 7.76 1.59 -16.54
N ALA A 2 8.93 1.53 -15.99
CA ALA A 2 9.06 1.25 -14.58
C ALA A 2 8.34 2.34 -13.79
N LEU A 3 7.73 1.96 -12.69
CA LEU A 3 7.26 2.94 -11.73
C LEU A 3 8.52 3.63 -11.21
N ASP A 4 8.66 4.90 -11.51
CA ASP A 4 9.90 5.65 -11.30
C ASP A 4 10.39 5.63 -9.87
N ASP A 5 9.50 5.45 -8.93
CA ASP A 5 9.84 5.32 -7.54
C ASP A 5 9.54 3.91 -7.09
N GLU A 6 10.51 3.05 -7.18
CA GLU A 6 10.43 1.75 -6.53
C GLU A 6 10.63 1.94 -5.02
N ARG A 7 9.85 2.88 -4.46
CA ARG A 7 9.86 3.19 -3.04
C ARG A 7 8.48 3.02 -2.46
N CYS A 8 8.43 2.52 -1.24
CA CYS A 8 7.18 2.33 -0.54
C CYS A 8 6.48 3.68 -0.35
N CYS A 9 5.21 3.75 -0.71
CA CYS A 9 4.44 4.98 -0.57
C CYS A 9 4.16 5.34 0.90
N PHE A 10 4.42 4.44 1.83
CA PHE A 10 4.19 4.67 3.25
C PHE A 10 5.48 4.98 4.01
N CYS A 11 6.55 4.21 3.81
CA CYS A 11 7.79 4.38 4.57
C CYS A 11 8.96 4.91 3.72
N ARG A 12 8.79 5.02 2.41
CA ARG A 12 9.77 5.59 1.48
C ARG A 12 11.05 4.77 1.30
N ARG A 13 11.09 3.55 1.77
CA ARG A 13 12.24 2.67 1.56
C ARG A 13 12.15 2.02 0.19
N GLU A 14 13.30 1.57 -0.31
CA GLU A 14 13.34 0.82 -1.56
C GLU A 14 12.59 -0.49 -1.40
N ILE A 15 11.83 -0.85 -2.41
CA ILE A 15 10.96 -2.01 -2.38
C ILE A 15 11.07 -2.81 -3.66
N GLY A 16 10.60 -4.06 -3.59
CA GLY A 16 10.29 -4.83 -4.79
C GLY A 16 8.84 -4.59 -5.15
N ILE A 17 8.56 -4.29 -6.42
CA ILE A 17 7.21 -4.08 -6.90
C ILE A 17 7.01 -4.82 -8.21
N GLN A 18 5.86 -5.49 -8.33
CA GLN A 18 5.53 -6.23 -9.54
C GLN A 18 4.01 -6.27 -9.70
N GLU A 19 3.56 -6.58 -10.92
CA GLU A 19 2.15 -6.77 -11.15
C GLU A 19 1.68 -8.03 -10.46
N TRP A 20 0.51 -7.94 -9.80
CA TRP A 20 -0.10 -9.12 -9.21
C TRP A 20 -0.88 -9.84 -10.31
N THR A 21 -0.33 -10.93 -10.79
CA THR A 21 -0.89 -11.65 -11.94
C THR A 21 -2.25 -12.27 -11.67
N ALA A 22 -2.58 -12.52 -10.42
CA ALA A 22 -3.88 -13.09 -10.06
C ALA A 22 -5.03 -12.09 -10.20
N ARG A 23 -4.72 -10.79 -10.21
CA ARG A 23 -5.76 -9.76 -10.30
C ARG A 23 -5.24 -8.59 -11.15
N PRO A 24 -5.71 -8.47 -12.41
CA PRO A 24 -5.28 -7.37 -13.29
C PRO A 24 -5.56 -6.00 -12.65
N GLY A 25 -4.63 -5.08 -12.86
CA GLY A 25 -4.75 -3.73 -12.30
C GLY A 25 -4.28 -3.58 -10.86
N TRP A 26 -3.73 -4.64 -10.29
CA TRP A 26 -3.17 -4.64 -8.93
C TRP A 26 -1.66 -4.86 -8.97
N LEU A 27 -0.99 -4.30 -7.97
CA LEU A 27 0.45 -4.44 -7.78
C LEU A 27 0.70 -5.20 -6.47
N GLU A 28 1.79 -5.96 -6.46
CA GLU A 28 2.26 -6.62 -5.26
C GLU A 28 3.56 -5.94 -4.83
N VAL A 29 3.60 -5.47 -3.60
CA VAL A 29 4.71 -4.68 -3.07
C VAL A 29 5.35 -5.43 -1.90
N ASP A 30 6.65 -5.63 -1.99
CA ASP A 30 7.44 -6.26 -0.92
C ASP A 30 8.29 -5.18 -0.27
N CYS A 31 7.91 -4.77 0.92
CA CYS A 31 8.58 -3.71 1.67
C CYS A 31 9.24 -4.29 2.92
N PRO A 32 10.51 -3.97 3.20
CA PRO A 32 11.18 -4.50 4.39
C PRO A 32 10.59 -4.00 5.71
N VAL A 33 9.89 -2.89 5.69
CA VAL A 33 9.28 -2.32 6.90
C VAL A 33 7.79 -2.64 6.97
N CYS A 34 7.06 -2.37 5.88
CA CYS A 34 5.60 -2.56 5.87
C CYS A 34 5.17 -4.00 5.58
N GLY A 35 6.10 -4.83 5.13
CA GLY A 35 5.80 -6.20 4.76
C GLY A 35 5.27 -6.31 3.33
N LEU A 36 4.76 -7.49 3.00
CA LEU A 36 4.17 -7.73 1.69
C LEU A 36 2.73 -7.22 1.68
N TYR A 37 2.40 -6.36 0.72
CA TYR A 37 1.02 -5.92 0.56
C TYR A 37 0.68 -5.78 -0.92
N ARG A 38 -0.62 -5.75 -1.19
CA ARG A 38 -1.14 -5.61 -2.56
C ARG A 38 -1.95 -4.34 -2.64
N VAL A 39 -1.80 -3.64 -3.73
CA VAL A 39 -2.41 -2.31 -3.87
C VAL A 39 -2.93 -2.15 -5.29
N GLU A 40 -4.08 -1.55 -5.43
CA GLU A 40 -4.61 -1.22 -6.74
C GLU A 40 -3.72 -0.18 -7.39
N ARG A 41 -3.39 -0.37 -8.67
CA ARG A 41 -2.47 0.53 -9.38
C ARG A 41 -2.92 1.98 -9.28
N ARG A 42 -4.21 2.24 -9.39
CA ARG A 42 -4.73 3.62 -9.29
C ARG A 42 -4.41 4.26 -7.94
N PHE A 43 -4.47 3.49 -6.87
CA PHE A 43 -4.09 3.99 -5.56
C PHE A 43 -2.59 4.33 -5.55
N TRP A 44 -1.77 3.42 -6.04
CA TRP A 44 -0.32 3.61 -6.08
C TRP A 44 0.05 4.90 -6.82
N LEU A 45 -0.53 5.12 -7.99
CA LEU A 45 -0.23 6.28 -8.82
C LEU A 45 -0.73 7.60 -8.23
N THR A 46 -1.71 7.54 -7.34
CA THR A 46 -2.30 8.74 -6.72
C THR A 46 -2.05 8.82 -5.23
N ALA A 47 -1.13 8.01 -4.71
CA ALA A 47 -0.90 7.92 -3.26
C ALA A 47 -0.54 9.28 -2.65
N HIS A 48 0.26 10.08 -3.32
CA HIS A 48 0.65 11.39 -2.80
C HIS A 48 -0.53 12.36 -2.69
N PHE A 49 -1.51 12.26 -3.59
CA PHE A 49 -2.73 13.06 -3.49
C PHE A 49 -3.57 12.62 -2.29
N LYS A 50 -3.68 11.32 -2.09
CA LYS A 50 -4.45 10.78 -0.98
C LYS A 50 -3.83 11.16 0.36
N LYS A 51 -2.51 11.12 0.44
CA LYS A 51 -1.78 11.54 1.64
C LYS A 51 -2.00 13.04 1.92
N ALA A 52 -1.97 13.87 0.88
CA ALA A 52 -2.16 15.31 1.02
C ALA A 52 -3.59 15.65 1.47
N ARG A 53 -4.58 14.94 0.95
CA ARG A 53 -5.99 15.22 1.25
C ARG A 53 -6.44 14.65 2.59
N ARG A 54 -5.93 13.49 2.97
CA ARG A 54 -6.36 12.80 4.20
C ARG A 54 -5.15 12.24 4.95
N PRO A 55 -4.27 13.10 5.45
CA PRO A 55 -3.01 12.66 6.05
C PRO A 55 -3.19 11.77 7.28
N VAL A 56 -4.22 12.03 8.09
CA VAL A 56 -4.46 11.24 9.30
C VAL A 56 -4.88 9.81 8.94
N VAL A 57 -5.78 9.68 7.97
CA VAL A 57 -6.25 8.37 7.51
C VAL A 57 -5.12 7.62 6.83
N TYR A 58 -4.33 8.31 6.03
CA TYR A 58 -3.19 7.71 5.34
C TYR A 58 -2.17 7.16 6.34
N ARG A 59 -1.90 7.90 7.40
CA ARG A 59 -0.99 7.46 8.46
C ARG A 59 -1.56 6.25 9.21
N ARG A 60 -2.87 6.22 9.42
CA ARG A 60 -3.53 5.08 10.04
C ARG A 60 -3.38 3.82 9.18
N LEU A 61 -3.53 3.99 7.87
CA LEU A 61 -3.32 2.90 6.93
C LEU A 61 -1.90 2.33 7.03
N ALA A 62 -0.90 3.21 7.10
CA ALA A 62 0.50 2.79 7.24
C ALA A 62 0.71 1.98 8.53
N ARG A 63 0.15 2.43 9.63
CA ARG A 63 0.24 1.71 10.90
C ARG A 63 -0.45 0.36 10.85
N TRP A 64 -1.59 0.30 10.19
CA TRP A 64 -2.30 -0.95 10.04
C TRP A 64 -1.48 -1.96 9.23
N LEU A 65 -0.82 -1.51 8.17
CA LEU A 65 0.04 -2.39 7.39
C LEU A 65 1.17 -2.98 8.23
N GLU A 66 1.81 -2.17 9.08
CA GLU A 66 2.84 -2.68 9.98
C GLU A 66 2.27 -3.70 10.96
N ALA A 67 1.08 -3.45 11.47
CA ALA A 67 0.46 -4.33 12.44
C ALA A 67 0.09 -5.69 11.84
N VAL A 68 -0.24 -5.74 10.56
CA VAL A 68 -0.68 -6.97 9.90
C VAL A 68 0.38 -7.62 9.01
N ARG A 69 1.59 -7.07 9.00
CA ARG A 69 2.64 -7.53 8.07
C ARG A 69 3.02 -9.01 8.23
N ASP A 70 2.81 -9.57 9.43
CA ASP A 70 3.16 -10.95 9.71
C ASP A 70 2.02 -11.93 9.45
N ARG A 71 0.91 -11.45 8.87
CA ARG A 71 -0.21 -12.31 8.55
C ARG A 71 0.13 -13.19 7.34
N ALA A 72 -0.54 -14.35 7.28
CA ALA A 72 -0.36 -15.29 6.17
C ALA A 72 -0.78 -14.68 4.83
N GLU A 73 -1.81 -13.84 4.85
CA GLU A 73 -2.30 -13.19 3.63
C GLU A 73 -1.90 -11.72 3.61
N PRO A 74 -1.35 -11.24 2.47
CA PRO A 74 -1.00 -9.84 2.33
C PRO A 74 -2.22 -8.94 2.42
N ALA A 75 -2.02 -7.74 3.00
CA ALA A 75 -3.06 -6.73 3.03
C ALA A 75 -3.37 -6.25 1.61
N GLU A 76 -4.63 -5.89 1.36
CA GLU A 76 -5.06 -5.38 0.07
C GLU A 76 -5.58 -3.96 0.24
N ILE A 77 -5.10 -3.05 -0.60
CA ILE A 77 -5.46 -1.63 -0.54
C ILE A 77 -6.14 -1.25 -1.84
N PRO A 78 -7.47 -1.09 -1.83
CA PRO A 78 -8.19 -0.70 -3.04
C PRO A 78 -8.09 0.81 -3.27
N TYR A 79 -8.32 1.23 -4.51
CA TYR A 79 -8.40 2.65 -4.84
C TYR A 79 -9.60 3.32 -4.15
N GLU A 80 -10.73 2.63 -4.13
CA GLU A 80 -11.91 3.08 -3.42
C GLU A 80 -12.06 2.27 -2.14
N GLY A 81 -12.35 2.94 -1.03
CA GLY A 81 -12.48 2.28 0.26
C GLY A 81 -11.17 2.13 1.02
N TRP A 82 -10.09 2.71 0.54
CA TRP A 82 -8.80 2.66 1.24
C TRP A 82 -8.86 3.32 2.62
N GLU A 83 -9.83 4.22 2.81
CA GLU A 83 -10.04 4.92 4.08
C GLU A 83 -10.67 4.03 5.16
N ASN A 84 -11.22 2.90 4.77
CA ASN A 84 -11.93 2.01 5.71
C ASN A 84 -10.95 1.14 6.49
N VAL A 85 -9.97 1.77 7.14
CA VAL A 85 -9.00 1.09 7.97
C VAL A 85 -9.61 0.90 9.36
N PRO A 86 -9.49 -0.31 9.95
CA PRO A 86 -10.00 -0.52 11.32
C PRO A 86 -9.37 0.46 12.30
N GLU A 87 -10.15 0.98 13.21
CA GLU A 87 -9.66 1.93 14.21
C GLU A 87 -8.83 1.23 15.28
N THR A 88 -9.11 -0.04 15.52
CA THR A 88 -8.39 -0.85 16.50
C THR A 88 -7.76 -2.04 15.82
N PHE A 89 -6.45 -2.16 15.96
CA PHE A 89 -5.69 -3.27 15.38
C PHE A 89 -4.43 -3.56 16.18
#